data_eef292c31412b6b53d37c73086bfdfd6
#
_entry.id   eef292c31412b6b53d37c73086bfdfd6
#
_cell.length_a   1.000
_cell.length_b   1.000
_cell.length_c   1.000
_cell.angle_alpha   90.00
_cell.angle_beta   90.00
_cell.angle_gamma   90.00
#
_symmetry.space_group_name_H-M   'P 1'
#
loop_
_entity.id
_entity.type
_entity.pdbx_description
1 polymer ?
#
loop_
_entity_poly.entity_id
_entity_poly.type
_entity_poly.pdbx_seq_one_letter_code
_entity_poly.pdbx_strand_id
1 'polypeptide(L)'
;MGLAWNFLGFSKGYNYVMGFAELLSGVLLLFRRTTTLGAIVTLGVAGNIMAINYFYDVPVKLLSTALVVMSFFLLAKDTHRLINFFFLNRPVSAANLAAPVFKKKWQNILTVILKYGLILYVLISNTLQSAEAVKTYGEKAPRPPLYGIYNIQAFIVIMIRSLHWPLILEDGIN
;
A
#
# COMPACT_ATOMS: atom_id res chain seq x y z
N MET A 1 -3.94 -15.31 5.00
CA MET A 1 -4.55 -14.00 4.65
C MET A 1 -5.53 -13.46 5.72
N GLY A 2 -6.32 -14.28 6.41
CA GLY A 2 -7.31 -13.81 7.39
C GLY A 2 -6.76 -12.97 8.52
N LEU A 3 -5.56 -13.29 9.03
CA LEU A 3 -4.95 -12.60 10.17
C LEU A 3 -4.63 -11.12 9.87
N ALA A 4 -4.05 -10.84 8.72
CA ALA A 4 -3.73 -9.46 8.31
C ALA A 4 -4.99 -8.60 8.18
N TRP A 5 -6.02 -9.13 7.56
CA TRP A 5 -7.28 -8.41 7.38
C TRP A 5 -8.04 -8.19 8.69
N ASN A 6 -8.01 -9.17 9.60
CA ASN A 6 -8.58 -9.00 10.94
C ASN A 6 -7.83 -7.93 11.75
N PHE A 7 -6.49 -7.93 11.69
CA PHE A 7 -5.66 -6.94 12.37
C PHE A 7 -5.90 -5.52 11.82
N LEU A 8 -5.84 -5.36 10.50
CA LEU A 8 -6.07 -4.07 9.85
C LEU A 8 -7.51 -3.59 10.02
N GLY A 9 -8.50 -4.50 9.95
CA GLY A 9 -9.90 -4.19 10.11
C GLY A 9 -10.28 -3.78 11.55
N PHE A 10 -9.53 -4.22 12.56
CA PHE A 10 -9.80 -3.89 13.95
C PHE A 10 -9.61 -2.40 14.25
N SER A 11 -8.59 -1.77 13.67
CA SER A 11 -8.28 -0.37 13.95
C SER A 11 -8.71 0.55 12.81
N LYS A 12 -9.93 1.07 12.88
CA LYS A 12 -10.43 2.09 11.93
C LYS A 12 -9.52 3.33 11.91
N GLY A 13 -9.01 3.76 13.07
CA GLY A 13 -8.11 4.91 13.20
C GLY A 13 -6.81 4.72 12.43
N TYR A 14 -6.19 3.55 12.53
CA TYR A 14 -4.99 3.22 11.76
C TYR A 14 -5.23 3.32 10.25
N ASN A 15 -6.34 2.76 9.77
CA ASN A 15 -6.69 2.80 8.35
C ASN A 15 -6.90 4.23 7.84
N TYR A 16 -7.54 5.10 8.62
CA TYR A 16 -7.69 6.52 8.26
C TYR A 16 -6.34 7.25 8.21
N VAL A 17 -5.45 7.01 9.17
CA VAL A 17 -4.12 7.61 9.20
C VAL A 17 -3.29 7.16 8.00
N MET A 18 -3.30 5.84 7.71
CA MET A 18 -2.57 5.30 6.56
C MET A 18 -3.13 5.82 5.23
N GLY A 19 -4.45 5.79 5.04
CA GLY A 19 -5.06 6.34 3.83
C GLY A 19 -4.81 7.83 3.64
N PHE A 20 -4.83 8.61 4.71
CA PHE A 20 -4.46 10.02 4.65
C PHE A 20 -2.98 10.22 4.29
N ALA A 21 -2.08 9.44 4.87
CA ALA A 21 -0.65 9.51 4.58
C ALA A 21 -0.33 9.11 3.12
N GLU A 22 -1.02 8.10 2.59
CA GLU A 22 -0.95 7.71 1.17
C GLU A 22 -1.43 8.84 0.25
N LEU A 23 -2.59 9.43 0.55
CA LEU A 23 -3.13 10.55 -0.21
C LEU A 23 -2.17 11.75 -0.18
N LEU A 24 -1.68 12.10 1.02
CA LEU A 24 -0.73 13.18 1.21
C LEU A 24 0.55 12.96 0.41
N SER A 25 1.10 11.75 0.45
CA SER A 25 2.29 11.39 -0.31
C SER A 25 2.07 11.55 -1.82
N GLY A 26 0.93 11.09 -2.32
CA GLY A 26 0.54 11.24 -3.71
C GLY A 26 0.43 12.72 -4.14
N VAL A 27 -0.26 13.53 -3.35
CA VAL A 27 -0.39 14.97 -3.60
C VAL A 27 0.96 15.68 -3.61
N LEU A 28 1.83 15.37 -2.65
CA LEU A 28 3.17 15.96 -2.57
C LEU A 28 4.04 15.60 -3.78
N LEU A 29 3.92 14.39 -4.31
CA LEU A 29 4.66 13.93 -5.49
C LEU A 29 4.20 14.62 -6.79
N LEU A 30 2.97 15.14 -6.86
CA LEU A 30 2.46 15.83 -8.05
C LEU A 30 3.17 17.16 -8.34
N PHE A 31 3.69 17.81 -7.29
CA PHE A 31 4.34 19.10 -7.40
C PHE A 31 5.86 18.97 -7.30
N ARG A 32 6.59 19.50 -8.26
CA ARG A 32 8.06 19.43 -8.28
C ARG A 32 8.73 20.03 -7.05
N ARG A 33 8.11 21.04 -6.45
CA ARG A 33 8.64 21.71 -5.26
C ARG A 33 8.61 20.82 -4.01
N THR A 34 7.63 19.94 -3.93
CA THR A 34 7.40 19.05 -2.78
C THR A 34 7.75 17.60 -3.06
N THR A 35 8.27 17.27 -4.27
CA THR A 35 8.58 15.89 -4.68
C THR A 35 9.53 15.19 -3.70
N THR A 36 10.58 15.86 -3.22
CA THR A 36 11.52 15.28 -2.26
C THR A 36 10.84 14.93 -0.94
N LEU A 37 10.00 15.86 -0.43
CA LEU A 37 9.22 15.61 0.78
C LEU A 37 8.19 14.49 0.54
N GLY A 38 7.51 14.52 -0.60
CA GLY A 38 6.60 13.45 -1.02
C GLY A 38 7.28 12.09 -1.08
N ALA A 39 8.49 12.01 -1.62
CA ALA A 39 9.26 10.77 -1.69
C ALA A 39 9.66 10.25 -0.29
N ILE A 40 9.98 11.12 0.66
CA ILE A 40 10.24 10.74 2.06
C ILE A 40 8.99 10.16 2.71
N VAL A 41 7.84 10.85 2.57
CA VAL A 41 6.57 10.37 3.11
C VAL A 41 6.17 9.04 2.46
N THR A 42 6.29 8.95 1.13
CA THR A 42 6.02 7.70 0.40
C THR A 42 6.91 6.55 0.87
N LEU A 43 8.19 6.81 1.12
CA LEU A 43 9.11 5.79 1.63
C LEU A 43 8.67 5.25 2.99
N GLY A 44 8.23 6.12 3.90
CA GLY A 44 7.70 5.71 5.20
C GLY A 44 6.42 4.89 5.08
N VAL A 45 5.46 5.37 4.29
CA VAL A 45 4.16 4.71 4.08
C VAL A 45 4.33 3.38 3.33
N ALA A 46 5.03 3.39 2.20
CA ALA A 46 5.28 2.19 1.40
C ALA A 46 6.15 1.17 2.15
N GLY A 47 7.10 1.63 2.97
CA GLY A 47 7.90 0.78 3.85
C GLY A 47 7.05 0.05 4.90
N ASN A 48 6.09 0.75 5.51
CA ASN A 48 5.14 0.13 6.43
C ASN A 48 4.27 -0.92 5.72
N ILE A 49 3.69 -0.57 4.57
CA ILE A 49 2.89 -1.50 3.76
C ILE A 49 3.73 -2.71 3.32
N MET A 50 4.97 -2.49 2.90
CA MET A 50 5.89 -3.56 2.52
C MET A 50 6.14 -4.50 3.70
N ALA A 51 6.41 -3.98 4.90
CA ALA A 51 6.61 -4.77 6.10
C ALA A 51 5.38 -5.65 6.38
N ILE A 52 4.17 -5.08 6.37
CA ILE A 52 2.93 -5.84 6.55
C ILE A 52 2.81 -6.95 5.48
N ASN A 53 3.06 -6.64 4.22
CA ASN A 53 2.94 -7.61 3.14
C ASN A 53 3.92 -8.79 3.26
N TYR A 54 5.13 -8.53 3.76
CA TYR A 54 6.13 -9.59 3.97
C TYR A 54 5.87 -10.40 5.23
N PHE A 55 5.53 -9.75 6.35
CA PHE A 55 5.32 -10.43 7.63
C PHE A 55 3.99 -11.18 7.71
N TYR A 56 2.96 -10.73 7.03
CA TYR A 56 1.63 -11.35 7.03
C TYR A 56 1.30 -12.11 5.74
N ASP A 57 2.30 -12.32 4.87
CA ASP A 57 2.18 -13.06 3.61
C ASP A 57 1.04 -12.59 2.70
N VAL A 58 0.94 -11.27 2.52
CA VAL A 58 -0.05 -10.67 1.61
C VAL A 58 0.48 -10.67 0.17
N PRO A 59 -0.31 -11.04 -0.86
CA PRO A 59 0.17 -11.29 -2.22
C PRO A 59 0.54 -10.03 -3.04
N VAL A 60 0.65 -8.85 -2.42
CA VAL A 60 1.05 -7.59 -3.09
C VAL A 60 2.48 -7.17 -2.77
N LYS A 61 3.36 -8.11 -2.44
CA LYS A 61 4.77 -7.88 -2.08
C LYS A 61 5.54 -7.12 -3.16
N LEU A 62 5.39 -7.52 -4.42
CA LEU A 62 6.10 -6.89 -5.54
C LEU A 62 5.72 -5.42 -5.71
N LEU A 63 4.44 -5.09 -5.57
CA LEU A 63 3.97 -3.70 -5.71
C LEU A 63 4.53 -2.81 -4.60
N SER A 64 4.46 -3.24 -3.35
CA SER A 64 5.00 -2.48 -2.22
C SER A 64 6.52 -2.31 -2.29
N THR A 65 7.24 -3.36 -2.71
CA THR A 65 8.69 -3.28 -2.95
C THR A 65 9.02 -2.30 -4.07
N ALA A 66 8.27 -2.32 -5.18
CA ALA A 66 8.46 -1.39 -6.28
C ALA A 66 8.25 0.08 -5.83
N LEU A 67 7.25 0.36 -5.00
CA LEU A 67 7.01 1.71 -4.46
C LEU A 67 8.18 2.18 -3.58
N VAL A 68 8.73 1.31 -2.74
CA VAL A 68 9.90 1.61 -1.92
C VAL A 68 11.12 1.90 -2.80
N VAL A 69 11.40 1.05 -3.79
CA VAL A 69 12.52 1.25 -4.73
C VAL A 69 12.36 2.54 -5.52
N MET A 70 11.16 2.85 -6.02
CA MET A 70 10.88 4.11 -6.72
C MET A 70 11.09 5.32 -5.82
N SER A 71 10.71 5.23 -4.53
CA SER A 71 10.94 6.30 -3.56
C SER A 71 12.42 6.54 -3.34
N PHE A 72 13.23 5.49 -3.20
CA PHE A 72 14.69 5.62 -3.14
C PHE A 72 15.27 6.23 -4.41
N PHE A 73 14.79 5.84 -5.57
CA PHE A 73 15.23 6.41 -6.85
C PHE A 73 14.95 7.92 -6.93
N LEU A 74 13.76 8.36 -6.48
CA LEU A 74 13.44 9.78 -6.41
C LEU A 74 14.32 10.55 -5.43
N LEU A 75 14.65 9.95 -4.27
CA LEU A 75 15.53 10.54 -3.26
C LEU A 75 16.99 10.57 -3.70
N ALA A 76 17.41 9.62 -4.53
CA ALA A 76 18.79 9.53 -5.02
C ALA A 76 19.28 10.82 -5.69
N LYS A 77 18.38 11.52 -6.38
CA LYS A 77 18.69 12.82 -6.99
C LYS A 77 19.07 13.90 -5.96
N ASP A 78 18.47 13.86 -4.79
CA ASP A 78 18.63 14.86 -3.74
C ASP A 78 19.46 14.36 -2.55
N THR A 79 20.09 13.19 -2.67
CA THR A 79 20.82 12.52 -1.58
C THR A 79 21.84 13.43 -0.90
N HIS A 80 22.65 14.16 -1.67
CA HIS A 80 23.66 15.07 -1.13
C HIS A 80 23.02 16.21 -0.31
N ARG A 81 21.86 16.70 -0.74
CA ARG A 81 21.09 17.73 -0.03
C ARG A 81 20.52 17.18 1.27
N LEU A 82 19.97 15.97 1.22
CA LEU A 82 19.41 15.28 2.40
C LEU A 82 20.49 14.98 3.44
N ILE A 83 21.64 14.47 3.02
CA ILE A 83 22.78 14.22 3.91
C ILE A 83 23.26 15.53 4.55
N ASN A 84 23.45 16.58 3.77
CA ASN A 84 23.88 17.87 4.31
C ASN A 84 22.89 18.44 5.31
N PHE A 85 21.58 18.31 5.06
CA PHE A 85 20.54 18.83 5.93
C PHE A 85 20.37 18.00 7.21
N PHE A 86 20.20 16.68 7.08
CA PHE A 86 19.84 15.83 8.22
C PHE A 86 21.03 15.37 9.05
N PHE A 87 22.20 15.17 8.44
CA PHE A 87 23.37 14.59 9.12
C PHE A 87 24.48 15.60 9.38
N LEU A 88 24.72 16.50 8.46
CA LEU A 88 25.85 17.45 8.57
C LEU A 88 25.42 18.82 9.07
N ASN A 89 24.10 19.07 9.21
CA ASN A 89 23.53 20.35 9.64
C ASN A 89 24.14 21.57 8.89
N ARG A 90 24.38 21.40 7.59
CA ARG A 90 24.99 22.43 6.72
C ARG A 90 23.92 23.14 5.88
N PRO A 91 24.13 24.42 5.52
CA PRO A 91 23.21 25.11 4.62
C PRO A 91 23.10 24.38 3.27
N VAL A 92 21.90 24.25 2.77
CA VAL A 92 21.60 23.50 1.55
C VAL A 92 21.20 24.45 0.45
N SER A 93 21.77 24.26 -0.75
CA SER A 93 21.40 25.03 -1.94
C SER A 93 19.95 24.74 -2.36
N ALA A 94 19.31 25.72 -2.98
CA ALA A 94 17.95 25.55 -3.50
C ALA A 94 17.86 24.39 -4.51
N ALA A 95 16.70 23.71 -4.53
CA ALA A 95 16.48 22.63 -5.47
C ALA A 95 16.47 23.16 -6.90
N ASN A 96 17.08 22.43 -7.83
CA ASN A 96 16.92 22.70 -9.24
C ASN A 96 15.52 22.27 -9.69
N LEU A 97 14.60 23.23 -9.76
CA LEU A 97 13.21 23.03 -10.16
C LEU A 97 12.99 23.18 -11.69
N ALA A 98 14.08 23.30 -12.46
CA ALA A 98 13.97 23.46 -13.91
C ALA A 98 13.21 22.28 -14.53
N ALA A 99 12.16 22.59 -15.26
CA ALA A 99 11.43 21.60 -16.04
C ALA A 99 12.26 21.24 -17.28
N PRO A 100 12.34 19.97 -17.68
CA PRO A 100 12.81 19.65 -19.00
C PRO A 100 11.86 20.31 -20.03
N VAL A 101 12.38 21.22 -20.81
CA VAL A 101 11.63 21.89 -21.87
C VAL A 101 12.02 21.23 -23.19
N PHE A 102 11.05 20.66 -23.88
CA PHE A 102 11.28 20.11 -25.22
C PHE A 102 11.39 21.22 -26.24
N LYS A 103 12.21 21.02 -27.28
CA LYS A 103 12.43 21.98 -28.36
C LYS A 103 11.14 22.32 -29.11
N LYS A 104 10.21 21.39 -29.21
CA LYS A 104 8.94 21.58 -29.92
C LYS A 104 7.81 21.94 -28.97
N LYS A 105 7.12 23.02 -29.18
CA LYS A 105 6.00 23.51 -28.33
C LYS A 105 4.89 22.46 -28.13
N TRP A 106 4.54 21.71 -29.17
CA TRP A 106 3.48 20.70 -29.09
C TRP A 106 3.83 19.56 -28.12
N GLN A 107 5.11 19.20 -27.98
CA GLN A 107 5.56 18.17 -27.02
C GLN A 107 5.36 18.64 -25.56
N ASN A 108 5.61 19.92 -25.29
CA ASN A 108 5.37 20.48 -23.97
C ASN A 108 3.87 20.49 -23.64
N ILE A 109 3.01 20.85 -24.59
CA ILE A 109 1.56 20.82 -24.42
C ILE A 109 1.08 19.39 -24.22
N LEU A 110 1.55 18.45 -25.04
CA LEU A 110 1.21 17.03 -24.92
C LEU A 110 1.60 16.46 -23.55
N THR A 111 2.78 16.81 -23.05
CA THR A 111 3.23 16.35 -21.72
C THR A 111 2.32 16.85 -20.60
N VAL A 112 1.85 18.09 -20.70
CA VAL A 112 0.92 18.68 -19.73
C VAL A 112 -0.45 17.97 -19.79
N ILE A 113 -0.98 17.80 -21.00
CA ILE A 113 -2.27 17.11 -21.23
C ILE A 113 -2.18 15.65 -20.71
N LEU A 114 -1.12 14.93 -21.06
CA LEU A 114 -0.92 13.55 -20.64
C LEU A 114 -0.83 13.45 -19.10
N LYS A 115 -0.08 14.36 -18.47
CA LYS A 115 0.06 14.40 -17.02
C LYS A 115 -1.29 14.59 -16.33
N TYR A 116 -2.03 15.63 -16.68
CA TYR A 116 -3.30 15.94 -16.03
C TYR A 116 -4.40 14.94 -16.42
N GLY A 117 -4.39 14.44 -17.65
CA GLY A 117 -5.30 13.39 -18.12
C GLY A 117 -5.10 12.09 -17.35
N LEU A 118 -3.84 11.67 -17.13
CA LEU A 118 -3.53 10.49 -16.34
C LEU A 118 -3.96 10.64 -14.88
N ILE A 119 -3.68 11.80 -14.27
CA ILE A 119 -4.10 12.09 -12.89
C ILE A 119 -5.62 12.00 -12.77
N LEU A 120 -6.35 12.64 -13.68
CA LEU A 120 -7.81 12.64 -13.68
C LEU A 120 -8.37 11.23 -13.89
N TYR A 121 -7.81 10.47 -14.84
CA TYR A 121 -8.18 9.08 -15.07
C TYR A 121 -8.01 8.21 -13.81
N VAL A 122 -6.86 8.31 -13.16
CA VAL A 122 -6.57 7.53 -11.93
C VAL A 122 -7.54 7.92 -10.81
N LEU A 123 -7.80 9.21 -10.60
CA LEU A 123 -8.73 9.68 -9.58
C LEU A 123 -10.15 9.18 -9.83
N ILE A 124 -10.65 9.30 -11.05
CA ILE A 124 -12.00 8.84 -11.41
C ILE A 124 -12.10 7.32 -11.26
N SER A 125 -11.14 6.56 -11.80
CA SER A 125 -11.15 5.09 -11.72
C SER A 125 -11.14 4.60 -10.27
N ASN A 126 -10.28 5.17 -9.43
CA ASN A 126 -10.21 4.77 -8.03
C ASN A 126 -11.47 5.14 -7.25
N THR A 127 -12.06 6.32 -7.49
CA THR A 127 -13.29 6.72 -6.81
C THR A 127 -14.48 5.83 -7.20
N LEU A 128 -14.61 5.49 -8.48
CA LEU A 128 -15.66 4.58 -8.95
C LEU A 128 -15.49 3.17 -8.37
N GLN A 129 -14.27 2.60 -8.42
CA GLN A 129 -13.99 1.28 -7.86
C GLN A 129 -14.21 1.26 -6.34
N SER A 130 -13.81 2.31 -5.63
CA SER A 130 -14.04 2.41 -4.18
C SER A 130 -15.52 2.49 -3.85
N ALA A 131 -16.33 3.21 -4.64
CA ALA A 131 -17.77 3.30 -4.44
C ALA A 131 -18.47 1.94 -4.64
N GLU A 132 -18.01 1.14 -5.61
CA GLU A 132 -18.50 -0.23 -5.81
C GLU A 132 -18.02 -1.18 -4.72
N ALA A 133 -16.76 -1.08 -4.31
CA ALA A 133 -16.21 -1.90 -3.23
C ALA A 133 -16.94 -1.69 -1.90
N VAL A 134 -17.35 -0.47 -1.57
CA VAL A 134 -18.14 -0.17 -0.35
C VAL A 134 -19.51 -0.87 -0.39
N LYS A 135 -20.12 -1.03 -1.56
CA LYS A 135 -21.39 -1.75 -1.71
C LYS A 135 -21.22 -3.26 -1.58
N THR A 136 -20.07 -3.80 -2.01
CA THR A 136 -19.83 -5.25 -2.09
C THR A 136 -19.16 -5.80 -0.83
N TYR A 137 -18.24 -5.06 -0.24
CA TYR A 137 -17.40 -5.50 0.89
C TYR A 137 -17.46 -4.60 2.12
N GLY A 138 -18.12 -3.43 2.03
CA GLY A 138 -18.19 -2.44 3.11
C GLY A 138 -19.35 -2.71 4.10
N GLU A 139 -19.54 -1.76 5.01
CA GLU A 139 -20.62 -1.83 6.03
C GLU A 139 -22.03 -1.92 5.43
N LYS A 140 -22.19 -1.51 4.17
CA LYS A 140 -23.46 -1.58 3.41
C LYS A 140 -23.64 -2.87 2.60
N ALA A 141 -22.65 -3.77 2.64
CA ALA A 141 -22.74 -5.06 1.94
C ALA A 141 -23.86 -5.92 2.51
N PRO A 142 -24.60 -6.68 1.67
CA PRO A 142 -25.61 -7.60 2.15
C PRO A 142 -24.97 -8.65 3.05
N ARG A 143 -25.45 -8.77 4.27
CA ARG A 143 -24.94 -9.76 5.23
C ARG A 143 -25.43 -11.15 4.86
N PRO A 144 -24.56 -12.18 4.87
CA PRO A 144 -25.01 -13.55 4.65
C PRO A 144 -26.04 -13.97 5.71
N PRO A 145 -26.95 -14.92 5.41
CA PRO A 145 -28.03 -15.33 6.31
C PRO A 145 -27.55 -15.81 7.70
N LEU A 146 -26.33 -16.31 7.76
CA LEU A 146 -25.71 -16.82 9.01
C LEU A 146 -24.65 -15.85 9.56
N TYR A 147 -24.79 -14.54 9.33
CA TYR A 147 -23.88 -13.55 9.88
C TYR A 147 -24.15 -13.33 11.37
N GLY A 148 -23.19 -13.70 12.22
CA GLY A 148 -23.31 -13.53 13.67
C GLY A 148 -22.08 -14.03 14.42
N ILE A 149 -22.10 -13.84 15.74
CA ILE A 149 -21.11 -14.42 16.66
C ILE A 149 -21.71 -15.73 17.16
N TYR A 150 -21.05 -16.84 16.88
CA TYR A 150 -21.48 -18.18 17.31
C TYR A 150 -20.58 -18.69 18.44
N ASN A 151 -21.20 -19.16 19.51
CA ASN A 151 -20.48 -19.93 20.52
C ASN A 151 -20.41 -21.39 20.07
N ILE A 152 -19.22 -21.92 19.96
CA ILE A 152 -18.99 -23.33 19.63
C ILE A 152 -19.36 -24.15 20.84
N GLN A 153 -20.48 -24.87 20.79
CA GLN A 153 -20.91 -25.78 21.88
C GLN A 153 -20.30 -27.18 21.77
N ALA A 154 -20.00 -27.63 20.56
CA ALA A 154 -19.38 -28.91 20.30
C ALA A 154 -18.51 -28.87 19.05
N PHE A 155 -17.33 -29.49 19.10
CA PHE A 155 -16.44 -29.66 17.97
C PHE A 155 -16.37 -31.16 17.63
N ILE A 156 -17.03 -31.56 16.55
CA ILE A 156 -17.05 -32.97 16.11
C ILE A 156 -16.07 -33.11 14.95
N VAL A 157 -14.96 -33.80 15.16
CA VAL A 157 -14.02 -34.16 14.11
C VAL A 157 -14.47 -35.48 13.50
N ILE A 158 -15.06 -35.43 12.32
CA ILE A 158 -15.34 -36.63 11.51
C ILE A 158 -14.03 -37.02 10.83
N MET A 159 -13.36 -38.02 11.39
CA MET A 159 -12.15 -38.59 10.81
C MET A 159 -12.54 -39.42 9.59
N ILE A 160 -12.47 -38.84 8.41
CA ILE A 160 -12.56 -39.59 7.16
C ILE A 160 -11.24 -40.35 7.02
N ARG A 161 -11.28 -41.63 7.30
CA ARG A 161 -10.17 -42.54 7.09
C ARG A 161 -9.91 -42.64 5.58
N SER A 162 -8.99 -41.81 5.08
CA SER A 162 -8.49 -42.01 3.73
C SER A 162 -7.65 -43.29 3.71
N LEU A 163 -8.01 -44.24 2.87
CA LEU A 163 -7.42 -45.59 2.75
C LEU A 163 -5.92 -45.60 2.33
N HIS A 164 -5.23 -44.48 2.34
CA HIS A 164 -3.88 -44.39 1.72
C HIS A 164 -2.75 -43.93 2.65
N TRP A 165 -2.99 -43.76 3.95
CA TRP A 165 -1.90 -43.51 4.89
C TRP A 165 -1.94 -44.54 6.03
N PRO A 166 -0.91 -45.39 6.17
CA PRO A 166 -0.79 -46.21 7.38
C PRO A 166 -0.57 -45.26 8.56
N LEU A 167 -1.55 -45.22 9.45
CA LEU A 167 -1.39 -44.62 10.76
C LEU A 167 -0.33 -45.39 11.52
N ILE A 168 0.87 -44.83 11.60
CA ILE A 168 1.82 -45.19 12.64
C ILE A 168 1.29 -44.54 13.95
N LEU A 169 0.30 -45.16 14.51
CA LEU A 169 -0.10 -44.98 15.91
C LEU A 169 -0.09 -46.37 16.52
N GLU A 170 1.08 -46.82 16.78
CA GLU A 170 1.25 -47.90 17.71
C GLU A 170 2.38 -47.61 18.67
N ASP A 171 2.00 -47.86 19.88
CA ASP A 171 2.83 -48.17 21.04
C ASP A 171 3.37 -47.01 21.85
N GLY A 172 2.69 -46.85 22.98
CA GLY A 172 3.25 -46.14 24.11
C GLY A 172 2.30 -45.70 25.18
N ILE A 173 1.37 -46.60 25.63
CA ILE A 173 0.84 -46.50 26.97
C ILE A 173 0.73 -47.94 27.52
N ASN A 174 1.75 -48.35 28.22
CA ASN A 174 1.69 -49.23 29.36
C ASN A 174 2.23 -48.47 30.55
#